data_73d4c8e1a16486ef693c2e41b79b1864
#
_entry.id   73d4c8e1a16486ef693c2e41b79b1864
#
_cell.length_a   1.000
_cell.length_b   1.000
_cell.length_c   1.000
_cell.angle_alpha   90.00
_cell.angle_beta   90.00
_cell.angle_gamma   90.00
#
_symmetry.space_group_name_H-M   'P 1'
#
loop_
_entity.id
_entity.type
_entity.pdbx_description
1 polymer ?
#
loop_
_entity_poly.entity_id
_entity_poly.type
_entity_poly.pdbx_seq_one_letter_code
_entity_poly.pdbx_strand_id
1 'polypeptide(L)'
;LVYFPFVFLLSHGAFKSSNPLLEESAMIMGAKNSRILRTVTVPLILPSLGAAAILVFIRSIGNFGIPAILGGQQYVLPTLIYFRVNGFWDLNGAAAIAMISVMIVIIALWMQKKIISSREYETISTASSEHKLYKHPIIKIIANVYCWFILIIALAPQITIFIMSFFENWRGLLPIGFT
;
A
#
# COMPACT_ATOMS: atom_id res chain seq x y z
N LEU A 1 -7.99 6.83 4.04
CA LEU A 1 -6.91 6.93 5.05
C LEU A 1 -6.11 5.62 5.21
N VAL A 2 -6.74 4.43 5.10
CA VAL A 2 -6.09 3.12 5.32
C VAL A 2 -4.92 2.86 4.37
N TYR A 3 -5.00 3.32 3.13
CA TYR A 3 -3.96 3.09 2.11
C TYR A 3 -2.92 4.21 2.02
N PHE A 4 -3.03 5.25 2.85
CA PHE A 4 -2.05 6.35 2.89
C PHE A 4 -0.60 5.87 3.09
N PRO A 5 -0.30 4.90 3.97
CA PRO A 5 1.07 4.43 4.16
C PRO A 5 1.70 3.87 2.89
N PHE A 6 0.91 3.20 2.03
CA PHE A 6 1.42 2.66 0.76
C PHE A 6 1.82 3.76 -0.22
N VAL A 7 0.96 4.81 -0.34
CA VAL A 7 1.28 5.96 -1.19
C VAL A 7 2.51 6.67 -0.67
N PHE A 8 2.59 6.88 0.65
CA PHE A 8 3.72 7.53 1.28
C PHE A 8 5.03 6.77 1.04
N LEU A 9 5.05 5.45 1.28
CA LEU A 9 6.25 4.63 1.12
C LEU A 9 6.74 4.62 -0.34
N LEU A 10 5.82 4.45 -1.29
CA LEU A 10 6.16 4.43 -2.71
C LEU A 10 6.64 5.81 -3.20
N SER A 11 5.98 6.88 -2.75
CA SER A 11 6.39 8.24 -3.06
C SER A 11 7.75 8.56 -2.45
N HIS A 12 7.96 8.23 -1.18
CA HIS A 12 9.24 8.42 -0.48
C HIS A 12 10.37 7.64 -1.15
N GLY A 13 10.11 6.39 -1.53
CA GLY A 13 11.06 5.58 -2.31
C GLY A 13 11.44 6.23 -3.63
N ALA A 14 10.46 6.76 -4.37
CA ALA A 14 10.68 7.45 -5.62
C ALA A 14 11.52 8.73 -5.46
N PHE A 15 11.22 9.53 -4.43
CA PHE A 15 12.04 10.71 -4.11
C PHE A 15 13.48 10.33 -3.73
N LYS A 16 13.65 9.27 -2.95
CA LYS A 16 14.98 8.81 -2.51
C LYS A 16 15.81 8.23 -3.66
N SER A 17 15.18 7.62 -4.65
CA SER A 17 15.85 7.10 -5.84
C SER A 17 16.13 8.16 -6.91
N SER A 18 15.58 9.36 -6.76
CA SER A 18 15.88 10.52 -7.63
C SER A 18 17.34 10.91 -7.48
N ASN A 19 18.01 11.12 -8.63
CA ASN A 19 19.40 11.53 -8.63
C ASN A 19 19.53 13.02 -8.29
N PRO A 20 20.16 13.40 -7.15
CA PRO A 20 20.30 14.79 -6.75
C PRO A 20 21.15 15.63 -7.73
N LEU A 21 22.03 14.97 -8.49
CA LEU A 21 22.88 15.66 -9.49
C LEU A 21 22.05 16.34 -10.59
N LEU A 22 20.84 15.84 -10.90
CA LEU A 22 19.94 16.48 -11.87
C LEU A 22 19.39 17.79 -11.34
N GLU A 23 19.08 17.85 -10.06
CA GLU A 23 18.60 19.06 -9.40
C GLU A 23 19.74 20.09 -9.24
N GLU A 24 20.94 19.62 -8.83
CA GLU A 24 22.12 20.46 -8.69
C GLU A 24 22.56 21.05 -10.04
N SER A 25 22.58 20.25 -11.11
CA SER A 25 22.91 20.77 -12.45
C SER A 25 21.90 21.81 -12.95
N ALA A 26 20.61 21.62 -12.67
CA ALA A 26 19.61 22.62 -12.99
C ALA A 26 19.77 23.90 -12.16
N MET A 27 20.21 23.81 -10.89
CA MET A 27 20.54 24.96 -10.06
C MET A 27 21.75 25.74 -10.61
N ILE A 28 22.79 25.02 -11.03
CA ILE A 28 23.99 25.64 -11.65
C ILE A 28 23.61 26.42 -12.92
N MET A 29 22.63 25.90 -13.68
CA MET A 29 22.09 26.60 -14.87
C MET A 29 21.15 27.78 -14.51
N GLY A 30 21.00 28.14 -13.23
CA GLY A 30 20.22 29.27 -12.78
C GLY A 30 18.71 29.04 -12.70
N ALA A 31 18.26 27.79 -12.69
CA ALA A 31 16.83 27.46 -12.54
C ALA A 31 16.37 27.73 -11.10
N LYS A 32 15.23 28.40 -10.94
CA LYS A 32 14.58 28.56 -9.64
C LYS A 32 14.01 27.23 -9.12
N ASN A 33 13.98 27.05 -7.78
CA ASN A 33 13.48 25.83 -7.13
C ASN A 33 12.10 25.39 -7.63
N SER A 34 11.17 26.31 -7.86
CA SER A 34 9.83 25.98 -8.37
C SER A 34 9.88 25.45 -9.82
N ARG A 35 10.83 25.89 -10.61
CA ARG A 35 11.03 25.40 -11.98
C ARG A 35 11.65 24.00 -11.95
N ILE A 36 12.67 23.78 -11.11
CA ILE A 36 13.30 22.47 -10.92
C ILE A 36 12.25 21.45 -10.47
N LEU A 37 11.42 21.80 -9.48
CA LEU A 37 10.36 20.92 -9.00
C LEU A 37 9.41 20.50 -10.14
N ARG A 38 8.97 21.42 -10.99
CA ARG A 38 8.00 21.13 -12.05
C ARG A 38 8.60 20.46 -13.28
N THR A 39 9.87 20.75 -13.63
CA THR A 39 10.47 20.28 -14.87
C THR A 39 11.39 19.07 -14.69
N VAL A 40 11.90 18.86 -13.48
CA VAL A 40 12.82 17.75 -13.17
C VAL A 40 12.19 16.80 -12.16
N THR A 41 11.92 17.26 -10.94
CA THR A 41 11.54 16.39 -9.83
C THR A 41 10.17 15.73 -10.05
N VAL A 42 9.13 16.51 -10.36
CA VAL A 42 7.76 15.97 -10.55
C VAL A 42 7.67 15.00 -11.73
N PRO A 43 8.19 15.30 -12.93
CA PRO A 43 8.15 14.33 -14.04
C PRO A 43 8.92 13.05 -13.75
N LEU A 44 9.97 13.11 -12.94
CA LEU A 44 10.78 11.94 -12.59
C LEU A 44 10.04 10.99 -11.64
N ILE A 45 9.29 11.52 -10.67
CA ILE A 45 8.54 10.72 -9.70
C ILE A 45 7.13 10.36 -10.15
N LEU A 46 6.60 11.02 -11.19
CA LEU A 46 5.22 10.82 -11.68
C LEU A 46 4.89 9.36 -12.04
N PRO A 47 5.78 8.58 -12.67
CA PRO A 47 5.52 7.17 -12.94
C PRO A 47 5.35 6.34 -11.67
N SER A 48 6.17 6.59 -10.65
CA SER A 48 6.08 5.91 -9.36
C SER A 48 4.80 6.29 -8.61
N LEU A 49 4.39 7.56 -8.66
CA LEU A 49 3.10 8.01 -8.12
C LEU A 49 1.93 7.37 -8.87
N GLY A 50 2.00 7.26 -10.19
CA GLY A 50 1.00 6.57 -11.00
C GLY A 50 0.87 5.09 -10.63
N ALA A 51 2.00 4.41 -10.44
CA ALA A 51 2.02 3.03 -9.97
C ALA A 51 1.43 2.88 -8.57
N ALA A 52 1.74 3.81 -7.66
CA ALA A 52 1.17 3.85 -6.31
C ALA A 52 -0.36 4.05 -6.34
N ALA A 53 -0.85 4.97 -7.17
CA ALA A 53 -2.27 5.26 -7.30
C ALA A 53 -3.05 4.02 -7.80
N ILE A 54 -2.53 3.32 -8.81
CA ILE A 54 -3.16 2.10 -9.33
C ILE A 54 -3.13 0.97 -8.28
N LEU A 55 -2.04 0.81 -7.56
CA LEU A 55 -1.94 -0.17 -6.48
C LEU A 55 -2.98 0.09 -5.38
N VAL A 56 -3.14 1.35 -4.96
CA VAL A 56 -4.16 1.75 -3.98
C VAL A 56 -5.56 1.52 -4.53
N PHE A 57 -5.79 1.81 -5.81
CA PHE A 57 -7.07 1.55 -6.48
C PHE A 57 -7.43 0.06 -6.46
N ILE A 58 -6.49 -0.83 -6.82
CA ILE A 58 -6.70 -2.29 -6.78
C ILE A 58 -7.01 -2.74 -5.35
N ARG A 59 -6.26 -2.26 -4.36
CA ARG A 59 -6.49 -2.57 -2.95
C ARG A 59 -7.83 -2.04 -2.43
N SER A 60 -8.26 -0.89 -2.93
CA SER A 60 -9.55 -0.29 -2.55
C SER A 60 -10.74 -1.08 -3.12
N ILE A 61 -10.67 -1.50 -4.38
CA ILE A 61 -11.72 -2.33 -5.00
C ILE A 61 -11.86 -3.67 -4.29
N GLY A 62 -10.75 -4.30 -3.88
CA GLY A 62 -10.76 -5.58 -3.17
C GLY A 62 -11.10 -5.48 -1.68
N ASN A 63 -11.36 -4.30 -1.15
CA ASN A 63 -11.64 -4.13 0.27
C ASN A 63 -13.07 -4.55 0.62
N PHE A 64 -13.19 -5.63 1.37
CA PHE A 64 -14.46 -6.12 1.91
C PHE A 64 -14.77 -5.55 3.29
N GLY A 65 -13.78 -5.54 4.21
CA GLY A 65 -14.01 -5.33 5.63
C GLY A 65 -14.59 -3.95 5.98
N ILE A 66 -14.02 -2.88 5.44
CA ILE A 66 -14.49 -1.51 5.74
C ILE A 66 -15.90 -1.27 5.19
N PRO A 67 -16.20 -1.56 3.92
CA PRO A 67 -17.55 -1.39 3.40
C PRO A 67 -18.58 -2.32 4.05
N ALA A 68 -18.19 -3.50 4.51
CA ALA A 68 -19.11 -4.40 5.20
C ALA A 68 -19.56 -3.85 6.56
N ILE A 69 -18.69 -3.11 7.26
CA ILE A 69 -18.99 -2.56 8.59
C ILE A 69 -19.62 -1.16 8.48
N LEU A 70 -19.06 -0.28 7.63
CA LEU A 70 -19.40 1.13 7.56
C LEU A 70 -20.33 1.49 6.39
N GLY A 71 -20.49 0.59 5.41
CA GLY A 71 -21.20 0.87 4.17
C GLY A 71 -22.73 0.95 4.32
N GLY A 72 -23.30 0.48 5.43
CA GLY A 72 -24.74 0.43 5.64
C GLY A 72 -25.44 -0.33 4.52
N GLN A 73 -26.31 0.35 3.75
CA GLN A 73 -27.00 -0.22 2.58
C GLN A 73 -26.25 -0.03 1.25
N GLN A 74 -25.05 0.54 1.28
CA GLN A 74 -24.23 0.75 0.10
C GLN A 74 -23.32 -0.47 -0.12
N TYR A 75 -23.55 -1.20 -1.20
CA TYR A 75 -22.79 -2.40 -1.52
C TYR A 75 -21.66 -2.07 -2.52
N VAL A 76 -20.44 -2.44 -2.17
CA VAL A 76 -19.31 -2.51 -3.12
C VAL A 76 -19.20 -3.92 -3.68
N LEU A 77 -18.40 -4.12 -4.75
CA LEU A 77 -18.31 -5.42 -5.43
C LEU A 77 -18.03 -6.60 -4.48
N PRO A 78 -17.06 -6.55 -3.54
CA PRO A 78 -16.82 -7.66 -2.62
C PRO A 78 -17.98 -7.95 -1.66
N THR A 79 -18.62 -6.90 -1.13
CA THR A 79 -19.76 -7.07 -0.22
C THR A 79 -20.98 -7.60 -0.96
N LEU A 80 -21.19 -7.18 -2.21
CA LEU A 80 -22.27 -7.68 -3.04
C LEU A 80 -22.09 -9.17 -3.38
N ILE A 81 -20.87 -9.60 -3.70
CA ILE A 81 -20.52 -11.02 -3.91
C ILE A 81 -20.87 -11.80 -2.64
N TYR A 82 -20.42 -11.33 -1.49
CA TYR A 82 -20.67 -11.98 -0.20
C TYR A 82 -22.17 -12.15 0.08
N PHE A 83 -22.97 -11.10 -0.11
CA PHE A 83 -24.42 -11.15 0.11
C PHE A 83 -25.14 -12.06 -0.90
N ARG A 84 -24.70 -12.09 -2.16
CA ARG A 84 -25.27 -13.02 -3.15
C ARG A 84 -25.01 -14.47 -2.78
N VAL A 85 -23.82 -14.80 -2.30
CA VAL A 85 -23.49 -16.17 -1.87
C VAL A 85 -24.21 -16.53 -0.59
N ASN A 86 -24.11 -15.73 0.47
CA ASN A 86 -24.57 -16.10 1.80
C ASN A 86 -26.01 -15.68 2.11
N GLY A 87 -26.53 -14.63 1.45
CA GLY A 87 -27.88 -14.13 1.68
C GLY A 87 -28.91 -14.69 0.70
N PHE A 88 -28.57 -14.81 -0.57
CA PHE A 88 -29.50 -15.17 -1.63
C PHE A 88 -29.24 -16.54 -2.26
N TRP A 89 -28.15 -17.23 -1.90
CA TRP A 89 -27.70 -18.49 -2.50
C TRP A 89 -27.55 -18.45 -4.03
N ASP A 90 -27.35 -17.22 -4.59
CA ASP A 90 -27.18 -16.97 -6.01
C ASP A 90 -25.70 -17.05 -6.39
N LEU A 91 -25.22 -18.25 -6.56
CA LEU A 91 -23.81 -18.53 -6.96
C LEU A 91 -23.51 -18.00 -8.36
N ASN A 92 -24.47 -18.07 -9.27
CA ASN A 92 -24.28 -17.63 -10.66
C ASN A 92 -24.12 -16.11 -10.74
N GLY A 93 -24.98 -15.36 -10.05
CA GLY A 93 -24.87 -13.91 -9.97
C GLY A 93 -23.60 -13.46 -9.21
N ALA A 94 -23.22 -14.17 -8.16
CA ALA A 94 -21.96 -13.90 -7.45
C ALA A 94 -20.74 -14.13 -8.36
N ALA A 95 -20.73 -15.22 -9.13
CA ALA A 95 -19.66 -15.53 -10.09
C ALA A 95 -19.56 -14.45 -11.19
N ALA A 96 -20.67 -13.99 -11.74
CA ALA A 96 -20.68 -12.91 -12.73
C ALA A 96 -20.06 -11.61 -12.19
N ILE A 97 -20.38 -11.21 -10.97
CA ILE A 97 -19.81 -10.00 -10.34
C ILE A 97 -18.33 -10.20 -10.04
N ALA A 98 -17.93 -11.41 -9.60
CA ALA A 98 -16.54 -11.74 -9.38
C ALA A 98 -15.72 -11.64 -10.68
N MET A 99 -16.24 -12.13 -11.80
CA MET A 99 -15.58 -12.00 -13.12
C MET A 99 -15.41 -10.52 -13.52
N ILE A 100 -16.43 -9.68 -13.33
CA ILE A 100 -16.31 -8.25 -13.57
C ILE A 100 -15.21 -7.63 -12.70
N SER A 101 -15.16 -8.00 -11.42
CA SER A 101 -14.12 -7.51 -10.50
C SER A 101 -12.70 -7.90 -10.96
N VAL A 102 -12.53 -9.13 -11.40
CA VAL A 102 -11.25 -9.63 -11.95
C VAL A 102 -10.87 -8.87 -13.22
N MET A 103 -11.81 -8.63 -14.13
CA MET A 103 -11.54 -7.87 -15.34
C MET A 103 -11.07 -6.43 -15.05
N ILE A 104 -11.71 -5.75 -14.09
CA ILE A 104 -11.30 -4.42 -13.66
C ILE A 104 -9.85 -4.43 -13.13
N VAL A 105 -9.51 -5.42 -12.30
CA VAL A 105 -8.16 -5.56 -11.74
C VAL A 105 -7.14 -5.86 -12.85
N ILE A 106 -7.45 -6.73 -13.81
CA ILE A 106 -6.57 -7.02 -14.95
C ILE A 106 -6.30 -5.76 -15.78
N ILE A 107 -7.35 -4.98 -16.07
CA ILE A 107 -7.21 -3.72 -16.81
C ILE A 107 -6.33 -2.74 -16.00
N ALA A 108 -6.54 -2.62 -14.70
CA ALA A 108 -5.74 -1.76 -13.85
C ALA A 108 -4.26 -2.19 -13.81
N LEU A 109 -3.97 -3.47 -13.72
CA LEU A 109 -2.60 -4.01 -13.78
C LEU A 109 -1.95 -3.78 -15.13
N TRP A 110 -2.71 -3.94 -16.22
CA TRP A 110 -2.21 -3.65 -17.57
C TRP A 110 -1.85 -2.17 -17.73
N MET A 111 -2.72 -1.27 -17.23
CA MET A 111 -2.44 0.17 -17.22
C MET A 111 -1.20 0.49 -16.37
N GLN A 112 -1.05 -0.14 -15.21
CA GLN A 112 0.12 0.02 -14.34
C GLN A 112 1.40 -0.39 -15.08
N LYS A 113 1.40 -1.55 -15.71
CA LYS A 113 2.54 -2.03 -16.50
C LYS A 113 2.90 -1.06 -17.63
N LYS A 114 1.91 -0.53 -18.33
CA LYS A 114 2.13 0.44 -19.40
C LYS A 114 2.72 1.75 -18.89
N ILE A 115 2.27 2.26 -17.76
CA ILE A 115 2.80 3.48 -17.13
C ILE A 115 4.24 3.31 -16.68
N ILE A 116 4.58 2.16 -16.08
CA ILE A 116 5.93 1.85 -15.61
C ILE A 116 6.85 1.64 -16.83
N SER A 117 6.44 0.80 -17.78
CA SER A 117 7.26 0.45 -18.95
C SER A 117 7.49 1.62 -19.92
N SER A 118 6.59 2.59 -19.96
CA SER A 118 6.74 3.77 -20.85
C SER A 118 7.87 4.70 -20.41
N ARG A 119 8.47 4.49 -19.24
CA ARG A 119 9.56 5.29 -18.71
C ARG A 119 10.54 4.41 -17.95
N GLU A 120 11.15 3.43 -18.62
CA GLU A 120 12.48 2.96 -18.27
C GLU A 120 13.47 4.14 -18.43
N TYR A 121 13.38 5.08 -17.49
CA TYR A 121 14.57 5.84 -17.19
C TYR A 121 15.50 4.81 -16.55
N GLU A 122 16.52 4.40 -17.30
CA GLU A 122 17.71 3.83 -16.70
C GLU A 122 18.06 4.73 -15.53
N THR A 123 17.67 4.32 -14.35
CA THR A 123 18.27 4.82 -13.14
C THR A 123 19.71 4.35 -13.26
N ILE A 124 20.56 5.20 -13.84
CA ILE A 124 21.97 5.09 -13.67
C ILE A 124 22.15 5.12 -12.17
N SER A 125 22.20 3.94 -11.60
CA SER A 125 22.45 3.68 -10.21
C SER A 125 23.90 4.03 -9.94
N THR A 126 24.16 5.31 -9.93
CA THR A 126 25.45 5.85 -9.50
C THR A 126 25.25 6.43 -8.12
N ALA A 127 25.84 5.70 -7.18
CA ALA A 127 26.06 6.07 -5.81
C ALA A 127 24.77 6.28 -4.99
N SER A 128 24.48 5.28 -4.17
CA SER A 128 23.76 5.52 -2.93
C SER A 128 24.43 6.71 -2.23
N SER A 129 23.83 7.90 -2.35
CA SER A 129 24.17 8.97 -1.46
C SER A 129 23.90 8.43 -0.06
N GLU A 130 24.96 8.13 0.68
CA GLU A 130 24.84 7.87 2.11
C GLU A 130 24.13 9.06 2.71
N HIS A 131 22.81 8.92 2.85
CA HIS A 131 22.06 9.82 3.69
C HIS A 131 22.72 9.70 5.06
N LYS A 132 23.40 10.77 5.49
CA LYS A 132 23.94 10.91 6.83
C LYS A 132 22.77 10.71 7.79
N LEU A 133 22.53 9.48 8.15
CA LEU A 133 21.59 9.10 9.19
C LEU A 133 21.97 9.91 10.43
N TYR A 134 20.98 10.60 10.95
CA TYR A 134 21.07 11.40 12.15
C TYR A 134 21.94 10.70 13.19
N LYS A 135 23.09 11.29 13.52
CA LYS A 135 24.13 10.68 14.35
C LYS A 135 23.80 10.60 15.85
N HIS A 136 22.59 11.01 16.28
CA HIS A 136 22.22 10.95 17.69
C HIS A 136 21.78 9.53 18.07
N PRO A 137 22.56 8.83 18.93
CA PRO A 137 22.27 7.44 19.33
C PRO A 137 20.92 7.32 20.03
N ILE A 138 20.51 8.34 20.79
CA ILE A 138 19.25 8.39 21.53
C ILE A 138 18.03 8.33 20.58
N ILE A 139 18.07 9.06 19.48
CA ILE A 139 16.96 9.06 18.48
C ILE A 139 16.83 7.70 17.81
N LYS A 140 17.96 7.00 17.56
CA LYS A 140 17.96 5.64 17.04
C LYS A 140 17.30 4.66 17.99
N ILE A 141 17.61 4.77 19.28
CA ILE A 141 17.03 3.89 20.33
C ILE A 141 15.52 4.13 20.43
N ILE A 142 15.08 5.39 20.50
CA ILE A 142 13.65 5.74 20.56
C ILE A 142 12.91 5.25 19.33
N ALA A 143 13.44 5.48 18.13
CA ALA A 143 12.85 5.01 16.90
C ALA A 143 12.77 3.48 16.84
N ASN A 144 13.81 2.78 17.30
CA ASN A 144 13.82 1.33 17.33
C ASN A 144 12.79 0.76 18.32
N VAL A 145 12.70 1.30 19.52
CA VAL A 145 11.70 0.91 20.53
C VAL A 145 10.29 1.18 19.98
N TYR A 146 10.05 2.31 19.34
CA TYR A 146 8.77 2.64 18.72
C TYR A 146 8.39 1.66 17.60
N CYS A 147 9.34 1.30 16.73
CA CYS A 147 9.12 0.30 15.69
C CYS A 147 8.78 -1.07 16.29
N TRP A 148 9.49 -1.52 17.32
CA TRP A 148 9.21 -2.78 17.99
C TRP A 148 7.83 -2.78 18.66
N PHE A 149 7.45 -1.68 19.28
CA PHE A 149 6.13 -1.51 19.90
C PHE A 149 5.00 -1.63 18.88
N ILE A 150 5.11 -0.95 17.74
CA ILE A 150 4.14 -1.05 16.63
C ILE A 150 4.10 -2.48 16.09
N LEU A 151 5.25 -3.13 15.92
CA LEU A 151 5.33 -4.49 15.40
C LEU A 151 4.63 -5.49 16.32
N ILE A 152 4.81 -5.38 17.63
CA ILE A 152 4.13 -6.24 18.62
C ILE A 152 2.61 -6.04 18.55
N ILE A 153 2.14 -4.79 18.49
CA ILE A 153 0.69 -4.50 18.35
C ILE A 153 0.15 -5.04 17.04
N ALA A 154 0.88 -4.91 15.94
CA ALA A 154 0.46 -5.41 14.65
C ALA A 154 0.41 -6.94 14.58
N LEU A 155 1.26 -7.63 15.34
CA LEU A 155 1.28 -9.09 15.42
C LEU A 155 0.23 -9.66 16.40
N ALA A 156 -0.28 -8.85 17.33
CA ALA A 156 -1.22 -9.32 18.34
C ALA A 156 -2.44 -10.08 17.78
N PRO A 157 -3.15 -9.58 16.73
CA PRO A 157 -4.28 -10.32 16.15
C PRO A 157 -3.86 -11.66 15.53
N GLN A 158 -2.70 -11.73 14.88
CA GLN A 158 -2.19 -12.98 14.28
C GLN A 158 -1.85 -14.01 15.36
N ILE A 159 -1.20 -13.57 16.44
CA ILE A 159 -0.89 -14.42 17.60
C ILE A 159 -2.18 -14.93 18.24
N THR A 160 -3.19 -14.07 18.38
CA THR A 160 -4.49 -14.46 18.93
C THR A 160 -5.16 -15.53 18.05
N ILE A 161 -5.20 -15.36 16.73
CA ILE A 161 -5.76 -16.35 15.80
C ILE A 161 -4.99 -17.67 15.90
N PHE A 162 -3.66 -17.60 15.97
CA PHE A 162 -2.81 -18.79 16.11
C PHE A 162 -3.09 -19.54 17.41
N ILE A 163 -3.18 -18.83 18.53
CA ILE A 163 -3.54 -19.41 19.82
C ILE A 163 -4.95 -20.01 19.78
N MET A 164 -5.93 -19.29 19.21
CA MET A 164 -7.30 -19.79 19.10
C MET A 164 -7.41 -21.08 18.27
N SER A 165 -6.50 -21.30 17.34
CA SER A 165 -6.45 -22.53 16.52
C SER A 165 -6.14 -23.80 17.32
N PHE A 166 -5.60 -23.70 18.51
CA PHE A 166 -5.29 -24.83 19.40
C PHE A 166 -6.40 -25.13 20.43
N PHE A 167 -7.46 -24.32 20.45
CA PHE A 167 -8.55 -24.51 21.40
C PHE A 167 -9.88 -24.76 20.69
N GLU A 168 -10.59 -25.79 21.11
CA GLU A 168 -11.86 -26.23 20.51
C GLU A 168 -13.03 -25.27 20.79
N ASN A 169 -13.03 -24.64 21.98
CA ASN A 169 -14.08 -23.72 22.38
C ASN A 169 -13.51 -22.51 23.11
N TRP A 170 -13.84 -21.32 22.59
CA TRP A 170 -13.52 -20.06 23.25
C TRP A 170 -14.80 -19.44 23.84
N ARG A 171 -14.93 -19.46 25.15
CA ARG A 171 -16.05 -18.80 25.86
C ARG A 171 -15.50 -17.71 26.76
N GLY A 172 -15.71 -16.43 26.39
CA GLY A 172 -15.24 -15.28 27.16
C GLY A 172 -13.75 -15.00 27.06
N LEU A 173 -13.08 -14.66 28.17
CA LEU A 173 -11.67 -14.28 28.22
C LEU A 173 -10.69 -15.47 28.39
N LEU A 174 -11.18 -16.67 28.68
CA LEU A 174 -10.33 -17.84 28.91
C LEU A 174 -10.68 -18.99 27.97
N PRO A 175 -9.65 -19.67 27.38
CA PRO A 175 -9.85 -20.86 26.58
C PRO A 175 -10.22 -22.06 27.45
N ILE A 176 -11.16 -22.88 26.96
CA ILE A 176 -11.61 -24.11 27.63
C ILE A 176 -11.35 -25.29 26.71
N GLY A 177 -10.45 -26.19 27.13
CA GLY A 177 -10.10 -27.43 26.42
C GLY A 177 -9.04 -27.27 25.34
N PHE A 178 -8.06 -28.17 25.37
CA PHE A 178 -7.10 -28.35 24.27
C PHE A 178 -7.68 -29.38 23.29
N THR A 179 -7.48 -29.16 22.02
CA THR A 179 -7.80 -30.14 20.97
C THR A 179 -6.83 -31.30 21.03
#